data_2ee07fad5e383d8d70e7426577195879
#
_entry.id   2ee07fad5e383d8d70e7426577195879
#
_cell.length_a   1.000
_cell.length_b   1.000
_cell.length_c   1.000
_cell.angle_alpha   90.00
_cell.angle_beta   90.00
_cell.angle_gamma   90.00
#
_symmetry.space_group_name_H-M   'P 1'
#
loop_
_entity.id
_entity.type
_entity.pdbx_description
1 polymer ?
#
loop_
_entity_poly.entity_id
_entity_poly.type
_entity_poly.pdbx_seq_one_letter_code
_entity_poly.pdbx_strand_id
1 'polypeptide(L)'
;MAKVLITEQLHPAGPELLRAQGHQVVFFENLGGKTLEEALADAYAVLVRISELRGELLKDAKHLKVISKHGVGVDNIDLDYCRGAGIAVTIAPNGNSLSVAEHALTMMLALSKKLIPITNAYREIGFSAKNTMEGAEFTGKTVGIIGLGRIGRHLARMVTHAFGARVIAYDPYLTQAPEEVELTGDLDRIFRESDFVSLHAGLTPETRHMADRRRLAMMKPGAVLINCARGGLVDEAALVEALEAGRLGGAGLDVTEPEPARPDHPLFRMPNVILTPHFAPDTIEAAVRVSTMAAQNIIDVLSGKRPEGQIV
;
A
#
# COMPACT_ATOMS: atom_id res chain seq x y z
N MET A 1 -0.40 33.96 -6.00
CA MET A 1 -1.35 33.31 -5.07
C MET A 1 -2.23 32.38 -5.90
N ALA A 2 -2.29 31.11 -5.58
CA ALA A 2 -3.10 30.10 -6.26
C ALA A 2 -4.09 29.46 -5.28
N LYS A 3 -5.29 29.10 -5.76
CA LYS A 3 -6.25 28.31 -5.00
C LYS A 3 -5.88 26.84 -5.06
N VAL A 4 -5.66 26.21 -3.91
CA VAL A 4 -5.35 24.80 -3.73
C VAL A 4 -6.55 24.12 -3.08
N LEU A 5 -7.18 23.20 -3.79
CA LEU A 5 -8.26 22.37 -3.28
C LEU A 5 -7.68 21.13 -2.61
N ILE A 6 -8.11 20.83 -1.39
CA ILE A 6 -7.80 19.58 -0.68
C ILE A 6 -9.08 18.77 -0.58
N THR A 7 -9.06 17.56 -1.13
CA THR A 7 -10.28 16.78 -1.29
C THR A 7 -10.71 16.04 -0.02
N GLU A 8 -9.77 15.65 0.85
CA GLU A 8 -10.04 14.98 2.12
C GLU A 8 -9.19 15.57 3.25
N GLN A 9 -9.59 15.29 4.49
CA GLN A 9 -8.77 15.61 5.66
C GLN A 9 -7.42 14.89 5.61
N LEU A 10 -6.36 15.61 5.96
CA LEU A 10 -5.00 15.11 6.03
C LEU A 10 -4.22 15.88 7.11
N HIS A 11 -3.00 15.42 7.40
CA HIS A 11 -2.18 16.05 8.42
C HIS A 11 -1.95 17.54 8.10
N PRO A 12 -2.08 18.46 9.08
CA PRO A 12 -2.06 19.92 8.88
C PRO A 12 -0.73 20.47 8.35
N ALA A 13 0.37 19.75 8.49
CA ALA A 13 1.70 20.21 8.03
C ALA A 13 1.74 20.61 6.55
N GLY A 14 1.04 19.90 5.66
CA GLY A 14 0.97 20.26 4.24
C GLY A 14 0.12 21.50 3.97
N PRO A 15 -1.13 21.55 4.44
CA PRO A 15 -1.96 22.75 4.36
C PRO A 15 -1.30 24.01 4.94
N GLU A 16 -0.61 23.89 6.07
CA GLU A 16 0.12 24.99 6.70
C GLU A 16 1.30 25.45 5.83
N LEU A 17 2.05 24.52 5.25
CA LEU A 17 3.13 24.84 4.32
C LEU A 17 2.61 25.61 3.10
N LEU A 18 1.49 25.19 2.50
CA LEU A 18 0.87 25.88 1.38
C LEU A 18 0.43 27.31 1.74
N ARG A 19 -0.19 27.47 2.92
CA ARG A 19 -0.58 28.83 3.42
C ARG A 19 0.63 29.71 3.67
N ALA A 20 1.70 29.17 4.24
CA ALA A 20 2.95 29.90 4.49
C ALA A 20 3.59 30.43 3.20
N GLN A 21 3.36 29.72 2.06
CA GLN A 21 3.79 30.15 0.73
C GLN A 21 2.78 31.09 0.03
N GLY A 22 1.75 31.58 0.74
CA GLY A 22 0.79 32.54 0.25
C GLY A 22 -0.30 31.93 -0.67
N HIS A 23 -0.51 30.62 -0.66
CA HIS A 23 -1.60 29.99 -1.39
C HIS A 23 -2.91 29.99 -0.59
N GLN A 24 -4.04 30.08 -1.28
CA GLN A 24 -5.37 29.93 -0.70
C GLN A 24 -5.69 28.44 -0.60
N VAL A 25 -5.72 27.89 0.61
CA VAL A 25 -6.05 26.47 0.87
C VAL A 25 -7.52 26.34 1.22
N VAL A 26 -8.23 25.51 0.47
CA VAL A 26 -9.66 25.23 0.63
C VAL A 26 -9.87 23.73 0.76
N PHE A 27 -10.55 23.31 1.83
CA PHE A 27 -10.96 21.90 1.99
C PHE A 27 -12.34 21.71 1.35
N PHE A 28 -12.48 20.63 0.59
CA PHE A 28 -13.72 20.33 -0.12
C PHE A 28 -14.93 20.24 0.83
N GLU A 29 -14.78 19.60 1.98
CA GLU A 29 -15.83 19.47 3.00
C GLU A 29 -16.38 20.83 3.50
N ASN A 30 -15.60 21.90 3.40
CA ASN A 30 -15.98 23.24 3.85
C ASN A 30 -16.72 24.05 2.77
N LEU A 31 -17.00 23.46 1.60
CA LEU A 31 -17.61 24.16 0.46
C LEU A 31 -19.15 24.09 0.42
N GLY A 32 -19.78 23.56 1.49
CA GLY A 32 -21.21 23.76 1.73
C GLY A 32 -22.13 23.25 0.60
N GLY A 33 -22.00 21.99 0.19
CA GLY A 33 -22.89 21.34 -0.79
C GLY A 33 -22.50 21.51 -2.26
N LYS A 34 -21.35 22.10 -2.55
CA LYS A 34 -20.77 22.08 -3.91
C LYS A 34 -20.40 20.66 -4.32
N THR A 35 -20.53 20.37 -5.61
CA THR A 35 -19.96 19.16 -6.21
C THR A 35 -18.44 19.31 -6.32
N LEU A 36 -17.73 18.18 -6.45
CA LEU A 36 -16.28 18.22 -6.66
C LEU A 36 -15.92 18.92 -7.98
N GLU A 37 -16.73 18.77 -9.01
CA GLU A 37 -16.59 19.46 -10.30
C GLU A 37 -16.64 20.99 -10.12
N GLU A 38 -17.63 21.49 -9.38
CA GLU A 38 -17.74 22.92 -9.07
C GLU A 38 -16.57 23.45 -8.24
N ALA A 39 -16.03 22.60 -7.34
CA ALA A 39 -14.88 22.97 -6.52
C ALA A 39 -13.57 23.02 -7.32
N LEU A 40 -13.46 22.19 -8.37
CA LEU A 40 -12.30 22.11 -9.26
C LEU A 40 -12.24 23.26 -10.27
N ALA A 41 -13.38 23.83 -10.65
CA ALA A 41 -13.49 24.80 -11.75
C ALA A 41 -12.56 26.01 -11.63
N ASP A 42 -12.29 26.48 -10.42
CA ASP A 42 -11.42 27.62 -10.13
C ASP A 42 -10.13 27.24 -9.37
N ALA A 43 -9.85 25.93 -9.22
CA ALA A 43 -8.65 25.42 -8.57
C ALA A 43 -7.43 25.47 -9.51
N TYR A 44 -6.28 25.88 -8.98
CA TYR A 44 -4.99 25.83 -9.67
C TYR A 44 -4.21 24.57 -9.33
N ALA A 45 -4.47 24.00 -8.17
CA ALA A 45 -3.88 22.76 -7.70
C ALA A 45 -4.88 21.94 -6.89
N VAL A 46 -4.73 20.63 -6.91
CA VAL A 46 -5.48 19.68 -6.09
C VAL A 46 -4.52 18.83 -5.30
N LEU A 47 -4.78 18.68 -4.00
CA LEU A 47 -4.16 17.69 -3.15
C LEU A 47 -5.22 16.63 -2.86
N VAL A 48 -5.01 15.40 -3.37
CA VAL A 48 -6.01 14.31 -3.34
C VAL A 48 -5.48 13.09 -2.61
N ARG A 49 -6.34 12.43 -1.82
CA ARG A 49 -6.03 11.14 -1.17
C ARG A 49 -6.80 10.00 -1.84
N ILE A 50 -8.13 9.99 -1.76
CA ILE A 50 -8.98 8.89 -2.23
C ILE A 50 -9.99 9.29 -3.30
N SER A 51 -10.35 10.56 -3.42
CA SER A 51 -11.34 11.02 -4.41
C SER A 51 -10.94 10.65 -5.82
N GLU A 52 -11.93 10.20 -6.61
CA GLU A 52 -11.73 9.86 -8.03
C GLU A 52 -11.61 11.15 -8.86
N LEU A 53 -10.53 11.27 -9.61
CA LEU A 53 -10.27 12.39 -10.52
C LEU A 53 -10.17 11.85 -11.96
N ARG A 54 -11.33 11.60 -12.57
CA ARG A 54 -11.46 11.13 -13.95
C ARG A 54 -11.56 12.29 -14.94
N GLY A 55 -11.25 12.04 -16.21
CA GLY A 55 -11.22 13.06 -17.25
C GLY A 55 -12.50 13.89 -17.35
N GLU A 56 -13.67 13.26 -17.22
CA GLU A 56 -14.96 13.96 -17.25
C GLU A 56 -15.13 14.99 -16.12
N LEU A 57 -14.60 14.70 -14.93
CA LEU A 57 -14.60 15.62 -13.79
C LEU A 57 -13.61 16.78 -13.98
N LEU A 58 -12.52 16.51 -14.68
CA LEU A 58 -11.42 17.47 -14.87
C LEU A 58 -11.62 18.43 -16.07
N LYS A 59 -12.58 18.15 -16.97
CA LYS A 59 -12.79 18.89 -18.23
C LYS A 59 -13.03 20.39 -18.05
N ASP A 60 -13.66 20.78 -16.95
CA ASP A 60 -13.99 22.18 -16.64
C ASP A 60 -12.99 22.86 -15.69
N ALA A 61 -11.98 22.12 -15.21
CA ALA A 61 -10.90 22.63 -14.37
C ALA A 61 -9.80 23.37 -15.20
N LYS A 62 -10.18 24.42 -15.91
CA LYS A 62 -9.35 25.13 -16.91
C LYS A 62 -8.07 25.76 -16.35
N HIS A 63 -8.03 26.00 -15.05
CA HIS A 63 -6.88 26.63 -14.37
C HIS A 63 -5.97 25.61 -13.69
N LEU A 64 -6.36 24.32 -13.68
CA LEU A 64 -5.63 23.26 -12.97
C LEU A 64 -4.26 23.02 -13.61
N LYS A 65 -3.21 23.11 -12.81
CA LYS A 65 -1.81 22.92 -13.20
C LYS A 65 -1.21 21.63 -12.64
N VAL A 66 -1.66 21.23 -11.45
CA VAL A 66 -1.09 20.08 -10.76
C VAL A 66 -2.13 19.36 -9.90
N ILE A 67 -2.10 18.04 -9.96
CA ILE A 67 -2.74 17.11 -9.04
C ILE A 67 -1.64 16.44 -8.22
N SER A 68 -1.60 16.70 -6.91
CA SER A 68 -0.63 16.08 -6.02
C SER A 68 -1.30 15.00 -5.19
N LYS A 69 -0.84 13.76 -5.37
CA LYS A 69 -1.34 12.60 -4.63
C LYS A 69 -0.76 12.58 -3.23
N HIS A 70 -1.64 12.51 -2.22
CA HIS A 70 -1.26 12.18 -0.85
C HIS A 70 -0.97 10.67 -0.75
N GLY A 71 0.20 10.24 -1.22
CA GLY A 71 0.59 8.85 -1.32
C GLY A 71 1.36 8.53 -2.60
N VAL A 72 1.36 7.26 -3.01
CA VAL A 72 2.11 6.76 -4.17
C VAL A 72 1.19 6.20 -5.26
N GLY A 73 0.13 5.49 -4.88
CA GLY A 73 -0.81 4.90 -5.83
C GLY A 73 -1.70 5.94 -6.49
N VAL A 74 -1.83 5.90 -7.80
CA VAL A 74 -2.58 6.88 -8.61
C VAL A 74 -3.76 6.26 -9.35
N ASP A 75 -4.25 5.13 -8.88
CA ASP A 75 -5.35 4.37 -9.49
C ASP A 75 -6.65 5.20 -9.60
N ASN A 76 -6.80 6.21 -8.75
CA ASN A 76 -7.93 7.14 -8.72
C ASN A 76 -7.74 8.39 -9.58
N ILE A 77 -6.65 8.51 -10.38
CA ILE A 77 -6.35 9.66 -11.23
C ILE A 77 -6.27 9.22 -12.69
N ASP A 78 -6.93 9.95 -13.58
CA ASP A 78 -6.83 9.73 -15.03
C ASP A 78 -5.54 10.35 -15.58
N LEU A 79 -4.48 9.54 -15.60
CA LEU A 79 -3.16 10.00 -16.03
C LEU A 79 -3.11 10.35 -17.51
N ASP A 80 -3.88 9.66 -18.36
CA ASP A 80 -3.87 9.91 -19.80
C ASP A 80 -4.57 11.23 -20.11
N TYR A 81 -5.69 11.50 -19.45
CA TYR A 81 -6.32 12.81 -19.52
C TYR A 81 -5.39 13.91 -19.03
N CYS A 82 -4.75 13.75 -17.87
CA CYS A 82 -3.82 14.74 -17.31
C CYS A 82 -2.67 15.04 -18.27
N ARG A 83 -2.10 14.01 -18.89
CA ARG A 83 -1.02 14.15 -19.89
C ARG A 83 -1.50 14.95 -21.11
N GLY A 84 -2.69 14.63 -21.63
CA GLY A 84 -3.28 15.36 -22.77
C GLY A 84 -3.64 16.81 -22.47
N ALA A 85 -4.04 17.09 -21.22
CA ALA A 85 -4.43 18.42 -20.76
C ALA A 85 -3.25 19.28 -20.24
N GLY A 86 -2.05 18.72 -20.13
CA GLY A 86 -0.89 19.42 -19.58
C GLY A 86 -0.97 19.66 -18.08
N ILE A 87 -1.68 18.79 -17.35
CA ILE A 87 -1.81 18.82 -15.90
C ILE A 87 -0.72 17.91 -15.31
N ALA A 88 0.19 18.46 -14.51
CA ALA A 88 1.20 17.68 -13.83
C ALA A 88 0.54 16.77 -12.77
N VAL A 89 0.98 15.52 -12.69
CA VAL A 89 0.59 14.61 -11.60
C VAL A 89 1.82 14.25 -10.80
N THR A 90 1.75 14.42 -9.48
CA THR A 90 2.85 14.16 -8.56
C THR A 90 2.43 13.20 -7.46
N ILE A 91 3.39 12.43 -6.93
CA ILE A 91 3.24 11.49 -5.82
C ILE A 91 4.20 11.84 -4.69
N ALA A 92 4.04 11.22 -3.52
CA ALA A 92 4.94 11.32 -2.37
C ALA A 92 5.76 10.02 -2.21
N PRO A 93 6.83 9.82 -3.02
CA PRO A 93 7.42 8.50 -3.24
C PRO A 93 8.08 7.86 -2.01
N ASN A 94 8.55 8.66 -1.06
CA ASN A 94 9.26 8.20 0.14
C ASN A 94 8.45 8.41 1.43
N GLY A 95 7.22 8.92 1.33
CA GLY A 95 6.47 9.37 2.49
C GLY A 95 6.05 8.26 3.45
N ASN A 96 5.63 7.10 2.93
CA ASN A 96 5.03 6.01 3.70
C ASN A 96 5.72 4.64 3.52
N SER A 97 6.76 4.53 2.72
CA SER A 97 7.37 3.23 2.38
C SER A 97 7.89 2.46 3.60
N LEU A 98 8.42 3.17 4.58
CA LEU A 98 8.87 2.57 5.84
C LEU A 98 7.69 1.99 6.63
N SER A 99 6.63 2.77 6.80
CA SER A 99 5.44 2.36 7.55
C SER A 99 4.78 1.12 6.95
N VAL A 100 4.68 1.05 5.60
CA VAL A 100 4.14 -0.13 4.92
C VAL A 100 5.04 -1.36 5.12
N ALA A 101 6.36 -1.20 5.09
CA ALA A 101 7.28 -2.30 5.35
C ALA A 101 7.20 -2.81 6.80
N GLU A 102 7.09 -1.90 7.77
CA GLU A 102 6.87 -2.23 9.19
C GLU A 102 5.52 -2.94 9.41
N HIS A 103 4.47 -2.51 8.71
CA HIS A 103 3.15 -3.15 8.78
C HIS A 103 3.20 -4.58 8.22
N ALA A 104 3.85 -4.79 7.07
CA ALA A 104 4.05 -6.12 6.50
C ALA A 104 4.82 -7.04 7.46
N LEU A 105 5.90 -6.56 8.06
CA LEU A 105 6.67 -7.31 9.07
C LEU A 105 5.82 -7.61 10.31
N THR A 106 5.03 -6.65 10.77
CA THR A 106 4.11 -6.84 11.91
C THR A 106 3.12 -7.95 11.64
N MET A 107 2.50 -8.00 10.45
CA MET A 107 1.62 -9.10 10.05
C MET A 107 2.34 -10.44 10.03
N MET A 108 3.57 -10.51 9.47
CA MET A 108 4.39 -11.73 9.47
C MET A 108 4.64 -12.25 10.88
N LEU A 109 5.06 -11.38 11.79
CA LEU A 109 5.36 -11.74 13.18
C LEU A 109 4.09 -12.14 13.94
N ALA A 110 2.98 -11.39 13.77
CA ALA A 110 1.72 -11.68 14.41
C ALA A 110 1.13 -13.04 13.98
N LEU A 111 1.24 -13.37 12.69
CA LEU A 111 0.83 -14.68 12.15
C LEU A 111 1.74 -15.81 12.63
N SER A 112 3.06 -15.60 12.62
CA SER A 112 4.03 -16.58 13.14
C SER A 112 3.74 -16.94 14.59
N LYS A 113 3.46 -15.95 15.42
CA LYS A 113 3.20 -16.12 16.86
C LYS A 113 1.75 -16.45 17.17
N LYS A 114 0.86 -16.52 16.17
CA LYS A 114 -0.59 -16.67 16.35
C LYS A 114 -1.13 -15.64 17.36
N LEU A 115 -0.60 -14.41 17.30
CA LEU A 115 -0.80 -13.41 18.36
C LEU A 115 -2.28 -13.05 18.56
N ILE A 116 -3.04 -12.89 17.48
CA ILE A 116 -4.47 -12.56 17.56
C ILE A 116 -5.28 -13.75 18.11
N PRO A 117 -5.18 -14.98 17.53
CA PRO A 117 -5.93 -16.14 18.06
C PRO A 117 -5.62 -16.43 19.53
N ILE A 118 -4.34 -16.42 19.94
CA ILE A 118 -4.00 -16.73 21.35
C ILE A 118 -4.48 -15.64 22.31
N THR A 119 -4.50 -14.38 21.89
CA THR A 119 -5.03 -13.28 22.68
C THR A 119 -6.53 -13.44 22.88
N ASN A 120 -7.27 -13.81 21.83
CA ASN A 120 -8.70 -14.06 21.91
C ASN A 120 -9.01 -15.27 22.78
N ALA A 121 -8.31 -16.39 22.59
CA ALA A 121 -8.45 -17.57 23.45
C ALA A 121 -8.17 -17.23 24.92
N TYR A 122 -7.14 -16.42 25.22
CA TYR A 122 -6.85 -16.01 26.59
C TYR A 122 -7.98 -15.21 27.25
N ARG A 123 -8.66 -14.35 26.47
CA ARG A 123 -9.83 -13.60 26.94
C ARG A 123 -11.03 -14.51 27.24
N GLU A 124 -11.20 -15.59 26.47
CA GLU A 124 -12.33 -16.52 26.58
C GLU A 124 -12.14 -17.55 27.68
N ILE A 125 -10.98 -18.21 27.74
CA ILE A 125 -10.74 -19.38 28.60
C ILE A 125 -9.60 -19.19 29.61
N GLY A 126 -9.09 -17.97 29.75
CA GLY A 126 -8.03 -17.64 30.69
C GLY A 126 -6.71 -18.36 30.42
N PHE A 127 -5.93 -18.63 31.46
CA PHE A 127 -4.57 -19.15 31.36
C PHE A 127 -4.45 -20.50 30.65
N SER A 128 -5.52 -21.28 30.58
CA SER A 128 -5.56 -22.58 29.87
C SER A 128 -5.35 -22.42 28.36
N ALA A 129 -5.57 -21.23 27.80
CA ALA A 129 -5.31 -20.91 26.39
C ALA A 129 -3.87 -21.24 25.95
N LYS A 130 -2.89 -21.14 26.86
CA LYS A 130 -1.47 -21.47 26.55
C LYS A 130 -1.26 -22.87 25.97
N ASN A 131 -2.18 -23.79 26.17
CA ASN A 131 -2.10 -25.19 25.73
C ASN A 131 -2.91 -25.44 24.44
N THR A 132 -3.54 -24.43 23.84
CA THR A 132 -4.44 -24.59 22.69
C THR A 132 -3.74 -24.48 21.34
N MET A 133 -2.60 -23.79 21.28
CA MET A 133 -1.88 -23.58 20.03
C MET A 133 -0.41 -23.25 20.28
N GLU A 134 0.42 -23.51 19.26
CA GLU A 134 1.84 -23.16 19.27
C GLU A 134 2.14 -22.14 18.16
N GLY A 135 2.99 -21.16 18.48
CA GLY A 135 3.58 -20.25 17.49
C GLY A 135 4.86 -20.83 16.88
N ALA A 136 5.33 -20.21 15.81
CA ALA A 136 6.60 -20.51 15.17
C ALA A 136 7.64 -19.40 15.39
N GLU A 137 8.92 -19.73 15.27
CA GLU A 137 9.99 -18.74 15.19
C GLU A 137 10.09 -18.18 13.77
N PHE A 138 10.38 -16.88 13.69
CA PHE A 138 10.62 -16.21 12.42
C PHE A 138 12.08 -16.29 11.98
N THR A 139 12.99 -16.42 12.95
CA THR A 139 14.45 -16.48 12.74
C THR A 139 14.82 -17.60 11.75
N GLY A 140 15.68 -17.29 10.81
CA GLY A 140 16.17 -18.23 9.79
C GLY A 140 15.15 -18.65 8.74
N LYS A 141 13.96 -18.06 8.70
CA LYS A 141 12.95 -18.32 7.65
C LYS A 141 13.36 -17.70 6.33
N THR A 142 12.76 -18.19 5.26
CA THR A 142 12.90 -17.62 3.92
C THR A 142 11.74 -16.67 3.63
N VAL A 143 12.05 -15.42 3.31
CA VAL A 143 11.09 -14.39 2.91
C VAL A 143 11.22 -14.15 1.41
N GLY A 144 10.18 -14.43 0.67
CA GLY A 144 10.05 -14.10 -0.75
C GLY A 144 9.44 -12.72 -0.94
N ILE A 145 10.11 -11.85 -1.66
CA ILE A 145 9.65 -10.48 -1.92
C ILE A 145 9.37 -10.34 -3.41
N ILE A 146 8.14 -9.97 -3.77
CA ILE A 146 7.74 -9.68 -5.14
C ILE A 146 7.59 -8.16 -5.29
N GLY A 147 8.50 -7.55 -6.03
CA GLY A 147 8.69 -6.10 -6.11
C GLY A 147 9.73 -5.60 -5.12
N LEU A 148 10.99 -5.44 -5.55
CA LEU A 148 12.10 -4.96 -4.74
C LEU A 148 12.29 -3.43 -4.88
N GLY A 149 11.16 -2.70 -4.87
CA GLY A 149 11.12 -1.25 -4.79
C GLY A 149 11.45 -0.71 -3.40
N ARG A 150 10.99 0.49 -3.08
CA ARG A 150 11.27 1.14 -1.78
C ARG A 150 10.79 0.30 -0.58
N ILE A 151 9.54 -0.17 -0.62
CA ILE A 151 8.93 -0.96 0.45
C ILE A 151 9.64 -2.31 0.58
N GLY A 152 9.81 -3.05 -0.53
CA GLY A 152 10.47 -4.35 -0.54
C GLY A 152 11.90 -4.30 -0.01
N ARG A 153 12.66 -3.24 -0.31
CA ARG A 153 14.02 -3.02 0.21
C ARG A 153 14.03 -2.74 1.71
N HIS A 154 13.08 -1.94 2.23
CA HIS A 154 12.94 -1.74 3.67
C HIS A 154 12.62 -3.05 4.38
N LEU A 155 11.65 -3.82 3.88
CA LEU A 155 11.30 -5.11 4.45
C LEU A 155 12.48 -6.09 4.42
N ALA A 156 13.15 -6.23 3.26
CA ALA A 156 14.33 -7.08 3.12
C ALA A 156 15.37 -6.78 4.19
N ARG A 157 15.74 -5.51 4.32
CA ARG A 157 16.71 -5.05 5.35
C ARG A 157 16.27 -5.40 6.76
N MET A 158 14.99 -5.16 7.11
CA MET A 158 14.46 -5.44 8.45
C MET A 158 14.56 -6.93 8.78
N VAL A 159 14.07 -7.81 7.89
CA VAL A 159 14.01 -9.25 8.17
C VAL A 159 15.40 -9.89 8.17
N THR A 160 16.32 -9.43 7.32
CA THR A 160 17.70 -9.92 7.29
C THR A 160 18.46 -9.52 8.55
N HIS A 161 18.45 -8.23 8.90
CA HIS A 161 19.26 -7.74 10.03
C HIS A 161 18.69 -8.14 11.40
N ALA A 162 17.37 -8.16 11.56
CA ALA A 162 16.78 -8.46 12.86
C ALA A 162 16.63 -9.96 13.13
N PHE A 163 16.45 -10.78 12.08
CA PHE A 163 16.07 -12.19 12.23
C PHE A 163 16.99 -13.15 11.48
N GLY A 164 18.00 -12.70 10.76
CA GLY A 164 18.83 -13.56 9.91
C GLY A 164 18.01 -14.31 8.85
N ALA A 165 16.91 -13.73 8.41
CA ALA A 165 16.06 -14.34 7.39
C ALA A 165 16.79 -14.35 6.03
N ARG A 166 16.65 -15.44 5.28
CA ARG A 166 17.05 -15.50 3.88
C ARG A 166 16.02 -14.75 3.05
N VAL A 167 16.46 -13.81 2.22
CA VAL A 167 15.58 -13.05 1.34
C VAL A 167 15.81 -13.44 -0.11
N ILE A 168 14.75 -13.88 -0.80
CA ILE A 168 14.70 -14.09 -2.24
C ILE A 168 13.74 -13.06 -2.82
N ALA A 169 14.15 -12.31 -3.85
CA ALA A 169 13.32 -11.29 -4.46
C ALA A 169 13.14 -11.52 -5.95
N TYR A 170 11.95 -11.18 -6.44
CA TYR A 170 11.62 -11.09 -7.86
C TYR A 170 11.24 -9.65 -8.20
N ASP A 171 11.95 -9.06 -9.14
CA ASP A 171 11.62 -7.76 -9.73
C ASP A 171 12.13 -7.75 -11.18
N PRO A 172 11.23 -7.71 -12.20
CA PRO A 172 11.64 -7.83 -13.60
C PRO A 172 12.40 -6.61 -14.14
N TYR A 173 12.41 -5.50 -13.38
CA TYR A 173 13.09 -4.26 -13.79
C TYR A 173 14.49 -4.11 -13.18
N LEU A 174 14.90 -5.05 -12.31
CA LEU A 174 16.19 -4.97 -11.64
C LEU A 174 17.14 -6.04 -12.17
N THR A 175 18.39 -5.61 -12.40
CA THR A 175 19.51 -6.50 -12.74
C THR A 175 20.42 -6.76 -11.55
N GLN A 176 20.28 -5.98 -10.46
CA GLN A 176 21.07 -6.08 -9.24
C GLN A 176 20.19 -5.82 -8.01
N ALA A 177 20.53 -6.46 -6.93
CA ALA A 177 19.90 -6.29 -5.62
C ALA A 177 20.97 -5.97 -4.56
N PRO A 178 20.58 -5.51 -3.35
CA PRO A 178 21.47 -5.46 -2.19
C PRO A 178 22.12 -6.82 -1.93
N GLU A 179 23.34 -6.83 -1.38
CA GLU A 179 24.15 -8.04 -1.17
C GLU A 179 23.41 -9.12 -0.37
N GLU A 180 22.58 -8.68 0.59
CA GLU A 180 21.80 -9.56 1.44
C GLU A 180 20.54 -10.16 0.77
N VAL A 181 20.25 -9.81 -0.49
CA VAL A 181 19.04 -10.23 -1.21
C VAL A 181 19.41 -11.07 -2.43
N GLU A 182 18.91 -12.27 -2.49
CA GLU A 182 19.03 -13.14 -3.67
C GLU A 182 18.00 -12.75 -4.73
N LEU A 183 18.43 -12.10 -5.81
CA LEU A 183 17.54 -11.75 -6.92
C LEU A 183 17.33 -12.97 -7.84
N THR A 184 16.09 -13.22 -8.23
CA THR A 184 15.73 -14.29 -9.16
C THR A 184 14.85 -13.77 -10.30
N GLY A 185 15.06 -14.33 -11.50
CA GLY A 185 14.17 -14.13 -12.65
C GLY A 185 12.97 -15.10 -12.68
N ASP A 186 12.92 -16.08 -11.78
CA ASP A 186 11.84 -17.07 -11.68
C ASP A 186 10.85 -16.68 -10.58
N LEU A 187 9.71 -16.12 -10.97
CA LEU A 187 8.64 -15.76 -10.05
C LEU A 187 8.09 -16.98 -9.29
N ASP A 188 7.99 -18.14 -9.94
CA ASP A 188 7.47 -19.36 -9.32
C ASP A 188 8.40 -19.88 -8.20
N ARG A 189 9.69 -19.57 -8.29
CA ARG A 189 10.67 -19.89 -7.25
C ARG A 189 10.36 -19.18 -5.94
N ILE A 190 9.87 -17.93 -6.00
CA ILE A 190 9.45 -17.16 -4.81
C ILE A 190 8.39 -17.95 -4.04
N PHE A 191 7.38 -18.47 -4.74
CA PHE A 191 6.30 -19.23 -4.10
C PHE A 191 6.79 -20.59 -3.57
N ARG A 192 7.66 -21.29 -4.30
CA ARG A 192 8.15 -22.63 -3.88
C ARG A 192 9.07 -22.60 -2.67
N GLU A 193 9.96 -21.61 -2.57
CA GLU A 193 11.04 -21.64 -1.58
C GLU A 193 10.75 -20.82 -0.31
N SER A 194 9.72 -19.97 -0.31
CA SER A 194 9.48 -19.05 0.78
C SER A 194 8.57 -19.61 1.87
N ASP A 195 8.88 -19.27 3.11
CA ASP A 195 7.99 -19.46 4.26
C ASP A 195 6.99 -18.29 4.37
N PHE A 196 7.40 -17.11 3.91
CA PHE A 196 6.57 -15.91 3.79
C PHE A 196 6.73 -15.35 2.39
N VAL A 197 5.62 -15.09 1.70
CA VAL A 197 5.60 -14.38 0.42
C VAL A 197 4.98 -13.01 0.63
N SER A 198 5.69 -11.93 0.29
CA SER A 198 5.23 -10.56 0.45
C SER A 198 5.16 -9.83 -0.89
N LEU A 199 3.98 -9.27 -1.19
CA LEU A 199 3.69 -8.59 -2.44
C LEU A 199 3.87 -7.08 -2.29
N HIS A 200 4.73 -6.49 -3.14
CA HIS A 200 5.03 -5.05 -3.19
C HIS A 200 5.07 -4.53 -4.63
N ALA A 201 4.47 -5.27 -5.56
CA ALA A 201 4.36 -4.87 -6.96
C ALA A 201 3.17 -3.92 -7.19
N GLY A 202 3.23 -3.08 -8.22
CA GLY A 202 2.07 -2.35 -8.72
C GLY A 202 1.08 -3.29 -9.42
N LEU A 203 -0.20 -2.89 -9.47
CA LEU A 203 -1.22 -3.62 -10.23
C LEU A 203 -1.19 -3.18 -11.69
N THR A 204 -0.92 -4.13 -12.57
CA THR A 204 -0.96 -3.99 -14.03
C THR A 204 -1.68 -5.20 -14.62
N PRO A 205 -2.00 -5.22 -15.92
CA PRO A 205 -2.53 -6.43 -16.55
C PRO A 205 -1.64 -7.67 -16.35
N GLU A 206 -0.30 -7.49 -16.33
CA GLU A 206 0.67 -8.58 -16.19
C GLU A 206 0.81 -9.08 -14.74
N THR A 207 0.55 -8.22 -13.75
CA THR A 207 0.65 -8.57 -12.32
C THR A 207 -0.68 -8.96 -11.72
N ARG A 208 -1.79 -8.73 -12.43
CA ARG A 208 -3.12 -9.12 -11.97
C ARG A 208 -3.18 -10.61 -11.69
N HIS A 209 -3.66 -10.95 -10.49
CA HIS A 209 -3.71 -12.32 -9.97
C HIS A 209 -2.37 -13.08 -10.10
N MET A 210 -1.26 -12.36 -9.90
CA MET A 210 0.05 -13.02 -9.92
C MET A 210 0.21 -14.06 -8.79
N ALA A 211 -0.50 -13.92 -7.69
CA ALA A 211 -0.71 -14.97 -6.69
C ALA A 211 -2.00 -15.74 -7.02
N ASP A 212 -1.95 -16.51 -8.10
CA ASP A 212 -3.04 -17.35 -8.60
C ASP A 212 -3.12 -18.71 -7.88
N ARG A 213 -4.17 -19.49 -8.17
CA ARG A 213 -4.37 -20.84 -7.65
C ARG A 213 -3.14 -21.74 -7.80
N ARG A 214 -2.48 -21.69 -8.97
CA ARG A 214 -1.31 -22.52 -9.26
C ARG A 214 -0.13 -22.16 -8.36
N ARG A 215 0.16 -20.87 -8.20
CA ARG A 215 1.27 -20.39 -7.38
C ARG A 215 0.99 -20.55 -5.89
N LEU A 216 -0.24 -20.29 -5.44
CA LEU A 216 -0.66 -20.57 -4.05
C LEU A 216 -0.51 -22.07 -3.72
N ALA A 217 -0.78 -22.96 -4.69
CA ALA A 217 -0.56 -24.40 -4.53
C ALA A 217 0.92 -24.80 -4.49
N MET A 218 1.84 -23.99 -5.01
CA MET A 218 3.29 -24.22 -4.94
C MET A 218 3.90 -23.79 -3.60
N MET A 219 3.23 -22.96 -2.82
CA MET A 219 3.74 -22.50 -1.53
C MET A 219 3.97 -23.68 -0.58
N LYS A 220 4.97 -23.55 0.30
CA LYS A 220 5.24 -24.56 1.33
C LYS A 220 3.99 -24.77 2.20
N PRO A 221 3.75 -26.01 2.68
CA PRO A 221 2.72 -26.23 3.68
C PRO A 221 2.95 -25.32 4.90
N GLY A 222 1.91 -24.59 5.30
CA GLY A 222 2.01 -23.65 6.41
C GLY A 222 2.66 -22.31 6.09
N ALA A 223 3.03 -22.04 4.84
CA ALA A 223 3.54 -20.73 4.42
C ALA A 223 2.47 -19.63 4.54
N VAL A 224 2.91 -18.39 4.61
CA VAL A 224 2.08 -17.20 4.82
C VAL A 224 2.19 -16.26 3.64
N LEU A 225 1.05 -15.73 3.16
CA LEU A 225 0.99 -14.69 2.15
C LEU A 225 0.75 -13.32 2.80
N ILE A 226 1.53 -12.30 2.40
CA ILE A 226 1.34 -10.90 2.84
C ILE A 226 1.10 -10.02 1.62
N ASN A 227 0.04 -9.20 1.68
CA ASN A 227 -0.26 -8.23 0.64
C ASN A 227 -0.62 -6.86 1.23
N CYS A 228 0.32 -5.92 1.16
CA CYS A 228 0.12 -4.50 1.49
C CYS A 228 0.25 -3.62 0.23
N ALA A 229 0.01 -4.18 -0.96
CA ALA A 229 0.17 -3.47 -2.23
C ALA A 229 -1.18 -3.18 -2.90
N ARG A 230 -1.78 -4.16 -3.60
CA ARG A 230 -3.09 -4.04 -4.25
C ARG A 230 -3.82 -5.38 -4.16
N GLY A 231 -5.14 -5.34 -3.88
CA GLY A 231 -5.99 -6.55 -3.79
C GLY A 231 -5.91 -7.41 -5.04
N GLY A 232 -6.03 -6.81 -6.21
CA GLY A 232 -6.00 -7.49 -7.51
C GLY A 232 -4.71 -8.25 -7.87
N LEU A 233 -3.66 -8.20 -7.03
CA LEU A 233 -2.48 -9.07 -7.19
C LEU A 233 -2.76 -10.52 -6.78
N VAL A 234 -3.80 -10.75 -5.99
CA VAL A 234 -4.17 -12.05 -5.45
C VAL A 234 -5.50 -12.51 -6.05
N ASP A 235 -5.58 -13.76 -6.47
CA ASP A 235 -6.85 -14.45 -6.68
C ASP A 235 -7.42 -14.80 -5.29
N GLU A 236 -8.29 -13.91 -4.76
CA GLU A 236 -8.83 -14.06 -3.40
C GLU A 236 -9.66 -15.32 -3.23
N ALA A 237 -10.36 -15.78 -4.28
CA ALA A 237 -11.12 -17.03 -4.21
C ALA A 237 -10.19 -18.23 -4.05
N ALA A 238 -9.09 -18.26 -4.79
CA ALA A 238 -8.07 -19.29 -4.65
C ALA A 238 -7.34 -19.22 -3.30
N LEU A 239 -7.13 -18.02 -2.76
CA LEU A 239 -6.55 -17.84 -1.43
C LEU A 239 -7.46 -18.39 -0.33
N VAL A 240 -8.76 -18.07 -0.39
CA VAL A 240 -9.78 -18.60 0.55
C VAL A 240 -9.75 -20.12 0.56
N GLU A 241 -9.81 -20.76 -0.61
CA GLU A 241 -9.75 -22.22 -0.73
C GLU A 241 -8.44 -22.81 -0.14
N ALA A 242 -7.31 -22.18 -0.38
CA ALA A 242 -6.02 -22.64 0.14
C ALA A 242 -5.93 -22.54 1.67
N LEU A 243 -6.53 -21.50 2.25
CA LEU A 243 -6.61 -21.28 3.71
C LEU A 243 -7.58 -22.26 4.37
N GLU A 244 -8.78 -22.47 3.79
CA GLU A 244 -9.78 -23.43 4.28
C GLU A 244 -9.27 -24.88 4.23
N ALA A 245 -8.51 -25.23 3.20
CA ALA A 245 -7.88 -26.53 3.08
C ALA A 245 -6.68 -26.74 4.04
N GLY A 246 -6.32 -25.72 4.84
CA GLY A 246 -5.15 -25.76 5.74
C GLY A 246 -3.81 -25.86 5.03
N ARG A 247 -3.76 -25.60 3.74
CA ARG A 247 -2.52 -25.61 2.94
C ARG A 247 -1.60 -24.45 3.33
N LEU A 248 -2.16 -23.26 3.49
CA LEU A 248 -1.46 -22.06 3.94
C LEU A 248 -1.63 -21.89 5.45
N GLY A 249 -0.58 -21.45 6.11
CA GLY A 249 -0.57 -21.14 7.54
C GLY A 249 -1.37 -19.89 7.89
N GLY A 250 -1.49 -18.95 6.95
CA GLY A 250 -2.25 -17.73 7.11
C GLY A 250 -2.05 -16.73 5.99
N ALA A 251 -2.76 -15.61 6.09
CA ALA A 251 -2.58 -14.45 5.23
C ALA A 251 -2.68 -13.14 6.02
N GLY A 252 -1.84 -12.16 5.64
CA GLY A 252 -1.91 -10.78 6.11
C GLY A 252 -2.23 -9.87 4.93
N LEU A 253 -3.41 -9.26 4.94
CA LEU A 253 -3.92 -8.48 3.83
C LEU A 253 -4.31 -7.08 4.31
N ASP A 254 -3.66 -6.06 3.80
CA ASP A 254 -4.05 -4.66 4.03
C ASP A 254 -4.97 -4.13 2.94
N VAL A 255 -5.12 -4.88 1.85
CA VAL A 255 -5.90 -4.55 0.66
C VAL A 255 -6.68 -5.75 0.17
N THR A 256 -7.84 -5.50 -0.47
CA THR A 256 -8.75 -6.53 -1.01
C THR A 256 -9.26 -6.15 -2.40
N GLU A 257 -9.95 -7.08 -3.06
CA GLU A 257 -10.67 -6.84 -4.31
C GLU A 257 -12.10 -7.39 -4.25
N PRO A 258 -13.16 -6.51 -4.21
CA PRO A 258 -13.09 -5.06 -4.24
C PRO A 258 -12.56 -4.44 -2.95
N GLU A 259 -12.20 -3.16 -3.01
CA GLU A 259 -11.87 -2.35 -1.85
C GLU A 259 -12.91 -1.21 -1.73
N PRO A 260 -13.64 -1.08 -0.59
CA PRO A 260 -13.56 -1.94 0.60
C PRO A 260 -14.08 -3.36 0.38
N ALA A 261 -13.58 -4.30 1.18
CA ALA A 261 -14.08 -5.67 1.19
C ALA A 261 -15.57 -5.71 1.56
N ARG A 262 -16.32 -6.65 0.96
CA ARG A 262 -17.73 -6.84 1.33
C ARG A 262 -17.84 -7.34 2.78
N PRO A 263 -18.87 -6.91 3.54
CA PRO A 263 -18.99 -7.27 4.96
C PRO A 263 -19.14 -8.79 5.23
N ASP A 264 -19.58 -9.55 4.24
CA ASP A 264 -19.75 -11.00 4.29
C ASP A 264 -18.52 -11.79 3.79
N HIS A 265 -17.43 -11.10 3.47
CA HIS A 265 -16.23 -11.73 2.88
C HIS A 265 -15.66 -12.83 3.81
N PRO A 266 -15.39 -14.05 3.30
CA PRO A 266 -14.95 -15.19 4.11
C PRO A 266 -13.71 -14.91 4.95
N LEU A 267 -12.76 -14.12 4.45
CA LEU A 267 -11.51 -13.78 5.13
C LEU A 267 -11.72 -13.11 6.50
N PHE A 268 -12.85 -12.41 6.73
CA PHE A 268 -13.15 -11.81 8.05
C PHE A 268 -13.38 -12.85 9.16
N ARG A 269 -13.72 -14.09 8.81
CA ARG A 269 -14.05 -15.16 9.77
C ARG A 269 -12.91 -16.14 9.98
N MET A 270 -11.80 -16.01 9.25
CA MET A 270 -10.67 -16.92 9.31
C MET A 270 -9.71 -16.52 10.44
N PRO A 271 -9.46 -17.38 11.45
CA PRO A 271 -8.62 -17.04 12.60
C PRO A 271 -7.13 -16.90 12.24
N ASN A 272 -6.71 -17.43 11.10
CA ASN A 272 -5.36 -17.35 10.55
C ASN A 272 -5.21 -16.24 9.49
N VAL A 273 -6.16 -15.30 9.42
CA VAL A 273 -6.09 -14.12 8.55
C VAL A 273 -6.03 -12.86 9.39
N ILE A 274 -5.12 -11.96 9.02
CA ILE A 274 -5.11 -10.57 9.50
C ILE A 274 -5.54 -9.70 8.33
N LEU A 275 -6.64 -8.97 8.52
CA LEU A 275 -7.19 -8.07 7.51
C LEU A 275 -7.25 -6.65 8.08
N THR A 276 -6.65 -5.68 7.39
CA THR A 276 -6.65 -4.27 7.77
C THR A 276 -7.17 -3.41 6.61
N PRO A 277 -7.83 -2.27 6.89
CA PRO A 277 -8.55 -1.48 5.88
C PRO A 277 -7.62 -0.48 5.17
N HIS A 278 -6.60 -0.94 4.43
CA HIS A 278 -5.58 -0.11 3.77
C HIS A 278 -4.89 0.84 4.76
N PHE A 279 -4.53 0.29 5.91
CA PHE A 279 -4.01 1.00 7.08
C PHE A 279 -2.47 1.02 7.16
N ALA A 280 -1.79 0.20 6.35
CA ALA A 280 -0.34 0.09 6.36
C ALA A 280 0.41 1.44 6.24
N PRO A 281 -0.06 2.42 5.44
CA PRO A 281 0.58 3.73 5.35
C PRO A 281 0.26 4.68 6.51
N ASP A 282 -0.74 4.39 7.35
CA ASP A 282 -1.33 5.34 8.30
C ASP A 282 -0.58 5.34 9.64
N THR A 283 0.62 5.93 9.64
CA THR A 283 1.37 6.28 10.87
C THR A 283 1.47 7.80 11.01
N ILE A 284 1.67 8.28 12.22
CA ILE A 284 1.80 9.74 12.51
C ILE A 284 2.93 10.34 11.68
N GLU A 285 4.07 9.66 11.65
CA GLU A 285 5.26 10.10 10.92
C GLU A 285 5.06 10.10 9.41
N ALA A 286 4.40 9.07 8.88
CA ALA A 286 4.06 9.02 7.45
C ALA A 286 3.05 10.12 7.08
N ALA A 287 2.04 10.36 7.91
CA ALA A 287 1.05 11.41 7.68
C ALA A 287 1.71 12.80 7.55
N VAL A 288 2.66 13.12 8.45
CA VAL A 288 3.47 14.36 8.36
C VAL A 288 4.27 14.41 7.07
N ARG A 289 5.05 13.35 6.78
CA ARG A 289 5.93 13.30 5.60
C ARG A 289 5.14 13.39 4.31
N VAL A 290 4.10 12.59 4.14
CA VAL A 290 3.29 12.54 2.91
C VAL A 290 2.58 13.88 2.68
N SER A 291 1.96 14.46 3.73
CA SER A 291 1.27 15.75 3.64
C SER A 291 2.24 16.86 3.22
N THR A 292 3.43 16.92 3.85
CA THR A 292 4.46 17.92 3.54
C THR A 292 5.00 17.74 2.13
N MET A 293 5.32 16.50 1.71
CA MET A 293 5.83 16.22 0.36
C MET A 293 4.81 16.56 -0.72
N ALA A 294 3.54 16.21 -0.51
CA ALA A 294 2.48 16.52 -1.46
C ALA A 294 2.28 18.04 -1.60
N ALA A 295 2.35 18.78 -0.50
CA ALA A 295 2.29 20.24 -0.53
C ALA A 295 3.52 20.86 -1.23
N GLN A 296 4.72 20.36 -0.95
CA GLN A 296 5.95 20.83 -1.58
C GLN A 296 5.93 20.58 -3.10
N ASN A 297 5.44 19.43 -3.55
CA ASN A 297 5.25 19.14 -4.98
C ASN A 297 4.36 20.17 -5.67
N ILE A 298 3.27 20.60 -5.03
CA ILE A 298 2.39 21.67 -5.55
C ILE A 298 3.17 22.98 -5.67
N ILE A 299 3.90 23.36 -4.63
CA ILE A 299 4.70 24.59 -4.62
C ILE A 299 5.73 24.57 -5.74
N ASP A 300 6.41 23.46 -5.91
CA ASP A 300 7.44 23.32 -6.93
C ASP A 300 6.85 23.45 -8.35
N VAL A 301 5.77 22.75 -8.66
CA VAL A 301 5.11 22.85 -9.98
C VAL A 301 4.59 24.27 -10.23
N LEU A 302 3.93 24.89 -9.26
CA LEU A 302 3.39 26.25 -9.41
C LEU A 302 4.49 27.32 -9.53
N SER A 303 5.70 27.03 -9.06
CA SER A 303 6.89 27.88 -9.24
C SER A 303 7.73 27.54 -10.48
N GLY A 304 7.26 26.61 -11.33
CA GLY A 304 7.94 26.21 -12.57
C GLY A 304 9.08 25.21 -12.36
N LYS A 305 9.19 24.59 -11.19
CA LYS A 305 10.15 23.52 -10.91
C LYS A 305 9.51 22.16 -11.16
N ARG A 306 10.32 21.17 -11.51
CA ARG A 306 9.90 19.77 -11.61
C ARG A 306 10.24 19.04 -10.31
N PRO A 307 9.25 18.61 -9.51
CA PRO A 307 9.50 17.84 -8.28
C PRO A 307 9.92 16.40 -8.60
N GLU A 308 10.65 15.77 -7.65
CA GLU A 308 11.07 14.37 -7.77
C GLU A 308 9.88 13.40 -7.99
N GLY A 309 8.76 13.70 -7.35
CA GLY A 309 7.55 12.89 -7.42
C GLY A 309 6.69 13.08 -8.67
N GLN A 310 7.12 13.85 -9.67
CA GLN A 310 6.31 14.10 -10.88
C GLN A 310 6.34 12.90 -11.82
N ILE A 311 5.15 12.37 -12.16
CA ILE A 311 4.96 11.20 -13.01
C ILE A 311 4.27 11.54 -14.33
N VAL A 312 3.62 12.71 -14.42
CA VAL A 312 3.05 13.30 -15.65
C VAL A 312 3.53 14.73 -15.77
#